data_48c7387c318d69c275c79180f77c4af5
#
_entry.id   48c7387c318d69c275c79180f77c4af5
#
_cell.length_a   1.000
_cell.length_b   1.000
_cell.length_c   1.000
_cell.angle_alpha   90.00
_cell.angle_beta   90.00
_cell.angle_gamma   90.00
#
_symmetry.space_group_name_H-M   'P 1'
#
loop_
_entity.id
_entity.type
_entity.pdbx_description
1 polymer ?
#
loop_
_entity_poly.entity_id
_entity_poly.type
_entity_poly.pdbx_seq_one_letter_code
_entity_poly.pdbx_strand_id
1 'polypeptide(L)'
;GLTLATSGGFTPSGQVANPYFFSGFMRHPDVVGAGLLAVARLARTRFYTPPTIGRGGEPTGALDPVVTSTDEGLRFESFSACCGVYARLDVDKAALDATHLGVGVTNVDVNQPLRAALASLRVGEPLHLSVGDAGLKATTLDCQVREEKVPLTQRWLKSFAQTQMLSSNMALVHRLDATQARA
;
A
#
# COMPACT_ATOMS: atom_id res chain seq x y z
N GLY A 1 -11.92 -17.10 9.15
CA GLY A 1 -11.19 -15.85 9.05
C GLY A 1 -9.86 -15.99 9.78
N LEU A 2 -8.75 -15.71 9.13
CA LEU A 2 -7.45 -15.60 9.80
C LEU A 2 -7.45 -14.26 10.54
N THR A 3 -7.47 -14.29 11.84
CA THR A 3 -7.25 -13.12 12.67
C THR A 3 -5.75 -13.12 13.04
N LEU A 4 -4.96 -12.26 12.41
CA LEU A 4 -3.58 -12.05 12.79
C LEU A 4 -3.56 -11.21 14.07
N ALA A 5 -2.92 -11.73 15.12
CA ALA A 5 -2.76 -11.02 16.38
C ALA A 5 -1.84 -9.80 16.16
N THR A 6 -2.35 -8.60 16.42
CA THR A 6 -1.53 -7.38 16.51
C THR A 6 -0.73 -7.41 17.80
N SER A 7 0.53 -6.96 17.76
CA SER A 7 1.38 -6.86 18.93
C SER A 7 0.74 -5.93 19.98
N GLY A 8 0.44 -6.46 21.17
CA GLY A 8 -0.17 -5.71 22.26
C GLY A 8 0.86 -4.95 23.11
N GLY A 9 0.44 -3.84 23.68
CA GLY A 9 1.15 -3.12 24.72
C GLY A 9 0.55 -3.40 26.10
N PHE A 10 1.35 -3.23 27.17
CA PHE A 10 0.84 -3.27 28.55
C PHE A 10 0.57 -1.85 29.04
N THR A 11 -0.65 -1.62 29.55
CA THR A 11 -1.01 -0.41 30.29
C THR A 11 -1.33 -0.77 31.74
N PRO A 12 -1.39 0.18 32.68
CA PRO A 12 -1.81 -0.09 34.06
C PRO A 12 -3.20 -0.74 34.16
N SER A 13 -4.02 -0.60 33.15
CA SER A 13 -5.37 -1.20 33.05
C SER A 13 -5.40 -2.56 32.32
N GLY A 14 -4.23 -3.10 31.90
CA GLY A 14 -4.13 -4.41 31.24
C GLY A 14 -3.46 -4.35 29.87
N GLN A 15 -3.50 -5.48 29.19
CA GLN A 15 -2.95 -5.61 27.84
C GLN A 15 -3.89 -4.95 26.84
N VAL A 16 -3.39 -3.95 26.11
CA VAL A 16 -4.12 -3.28 25.02
C VAL A 16 -3.49 -3.72 23.71
N ALA A 17 -4.30 -4.28 22.80
CA ALA A 17 -3.87 -4.58 21.45
C ALA A 17 -3.48 -3.26 20.75
N ASN A 18 -2.28 -3.20 20.18
CA ASN A 18 -1.91 -2.04 19.35
C ASN A 18 -2.83 -2.01 18.12
N PRO A 19 -3.59 -0.93 17.89
CA PRO A 19 -4.49 -0.83 16.74
C PRO A 19 -3.72 -0.75 15.41
N TYR A 20 -2.39 -0.56 15.47
CA TYR A 20 -1.52 -0.45 14.32
C TYR A 20 -0.46 -1.54 14.35
N PHE A 21 -0.19 -2.16 13.20
CA PHE A 21 0.98 -3.01 13.00
C PHE A 21 2.17 -2.22 12.45
N PHE A 22 1.95 -0.98 12.01
CA PHE A 22 3.01 -0.02 11.69
C PHE A 22 2.62 1.39 12.18
N SER A 23 3.59 2.11 12.74
CA SER A 23 3.49 3.55 13.01
C SER A 23 4.89 4.17 12.98
N GLY A 24 5.09 5.20 12.14
CA GLY A 24 6.40 5.84 12.02
C GLY A 24 6.48 6.87 10.90
N PHE A 25 7.61 7.58 10.87
CA PHE A 25 7.93 8.55 9.83
C PHE A 25 8.70 7.90 8.68
N MET A 26 8.47 8.43 7.48
CA MET A 26 9.24 8.10 6.30
C MET A 26 10.50 8.98 6.26
N ARG A 27 11.70 8.40 6.05
CA ARG A 27 12.94 9.19 5.90
C ARG A 27 13.04 9.90 4.56
N HIS A 28 12.34 9.40 3.55
CA HIS A 28 12.25 9.98 2.21
C HIS A 28 10.76 10.14 1.82
N PRO A 29 10.06 11.11 2.44
CA PRO A 29 8.61 11.27 2.32
C PRO A 29 8.15 11.51 0.89
N ASP A 30 8.87 12.36 0.14
CA ASP A 30 8.64 12.69 -1.26
C ASP A 30 8.71 11.45 -2.18
N VAL A 31 9.71 10.60 -1.97
CA VAL A 31 9.89 9.35 -2.73
C VAL A 31 8.79 8.35 -2.42
N VAL A 32 8.50 8.15 -1.11
CA VAL A 32 7.43 7.24 -0.68
C VAL A 32 6.07 7.73 -1.16
N GLY A 33 5.80 9.03 -1.04
CA GLY A 33 4.56 9.65 -1.52
C GLY A 33 4.38 9.46 -3.03
N ALA A 34 5.40 9.74 -3.83
CA ALA A 34 5.37 9.55 -5.28
C ALA A 34 5.17 8.06 -5.66
N GLY A 35 5.88 7.15 -4.98
CA GLY A 35 5.75 5.71 -5.19
C GLY A 35 4.34 5.19 -4.84
N LEU A 36 3.79 5.62 -3.70
CA LEU A 36 2.43 5.25 -3.29
C LEU A 36 1.38 5.78 -4.27
N LEU A 37 1.55 7.01 -4.77
CA LEU A 37 0.69 7.58 -5.81
C LEU A 37 0.75 6.78 -7.12
N ALA A 38 1.95 6.30 -7.52
CA ALA A 38 2.10 5.47 -8.71
C ALA A 38 1.39 4.13 -8.57
N VAL A 39 1.55 3.45 -7.42
CA VAL A 39 0.87 2.18 -7.11
C VAL A 39 -0.66 2.38 -7.08
N ALA A 40 -1.14 3.46 -6.44
CA ALA A 40 -2.57 3.77 -6.37
C ALA A 40 -3.16 4.15 -7.75
N ARG A 41 -2.39 4.85 -8.60
CA ARG A 41 -2.80 5.18 -9.97
C ARG A 41 -2.95 3.93 -10.81
N LEU A 42 -2.00 2.98 -10.68
CA LEU A 42 -2.08 1.71 -11.39
C LEU A 42 -3.36 0.95 -11.07
N ALA A 43 -3.77 0.90 -9.80
CA ALA A 43 -4.97 0.22 -9.37
C ALA A 43 -6.22 0.67 -10.16
N ARG A 44 -6.27 1.92 -10.57
CA ARG A 44 -7.38 2.52 -11.34
C ARG A 44 -7.16 2.51 -12.86
N THR A 45 -5.98 2.11 -13.31
CA THR A 45 -5.64 2.08 -14.75
C THR A 45 -6.10 0.77 -15.38
N ARG A 46 -6.72 0.86 -16.55
CA ARG A 46 -7.15 -0.29 -17.33
C ARG A 46 -6.37 -0.31 -18.64
N PHE A 47 -5.56 -1.34 -18.85
CA PHE A 47 -4.79 -1.53 -20.09
C PHE A 47 -5.52 -2.39 -21.13
N TYR A 48 -6.47 -3.21 -20.68
CA TYR A 48 -7.24 -4.09 -21.55
C TYR A 48 -8.71 -4.10 -21.14
N THR A 49 -9.58 -3.90 -22.10
CA THR A 49 -11.03 -4.08 -21.95
C THR A 49 -11.43 -5.25 -22.83
N PRO A 50 -11.89 -6.38 -22.25
CA PRO A 50 -12.36 -7.50 -23.06
C PRO A 50 -13.55 -7.05 -23.91
N PRO A 51 -13.67 -7.55 -25.15
CA PRO A 51 -14.89 -7.33 -25.94
C PRO A 51 -16.09 -7.84 -25.15
N THR A 52 -17.09 -7.00 -25.01
CA THR A 52 -18.31 -7.32 -24.26
C THR A 52 -19.11 -8.35 -25.04
N ILE A 53 -18.95 -9.61 -24.69
CA ILE A 53 -19.92 -10.67 -25.05
C ILE A 53 -20.91 -10.72 -23.89
N GLY A 54 -21.98 -9.94 -23.99
CA GLY A 54 -23.20 -10.07 -23.21
C GLY A 54 -23.09 -9.92 -21.69
N ARG A 55 -23.74 -8.89 -21.16
CA ARG A 55 -23.97 -8.53 -19.76
C ARG A 55 -22.77 -7.99 -19.01
N GLY A 56 -22.64 -6.67 -19.12
CA GLY A 56 -21.74 -5.87 -18.32
C GLY A 56 -22.12 -5.84 -16.87
N GLY A 57 -21.29 -6.44 -16.03
CA GLY A 57 -21.05 -5.93 -14.69
C GLY A 57 -19.70 -5.23 -14.76
N GLU A 58 -19.68 -3.93 -14.51
CA GLU A 58 -18.44 -3.29 -14.11
C GLU A 58 -17.86 -4.11 -12.95
N PRO A 59 -16.55 -4.41 -12.91
CA PRO A 59 -15.98 -5.02 -11.73
C PRO A 59 -16.15 -4.03 -10.57
N THR A 60 -17.23 -4.17 -9.83
CA THR A 60 -17.45 -3.49 -8.55
C THR A 60 -16.53 -4.12 -7.52
N GLY A 61 -15.25 -3.86 -7.62
CA GLY A 61 -14.24 -4.33 -6.68
C GLY A 61 -13.29 -3.20 -6.35
N ALA A 62 -12.90 -3.14 -5.08
CA ALA A 62 -11.91 -2.19 -4.63
C ALA A 62 -10.66 -2.27 -5.51
N LEU A 63 -10.32 -1.14 -6.13
CA LEU A 63 -9.15 -0.96 -6.97
C LEU A 63 -8.07 -0.27 -6.14
N ASP A 64 -7.75 -0.85 -4.97
CA ASP A 64 -7.01 -0.16 -3.92
C ASP A 64 -5.78 -0.97 -3.50
N PRO A 65 -4.65 -0.31 -3.22
CA PRO A 65 -3.42 -0.98 -2.84
C PRO A 65 -3.57 -1.84 -1.58
N VAL A 66 -2.84 -2.93 -1.55
CA VAL A 66 -2.60 -3.74 -0.36
C VAL A 66 -1.33 -3.23 0.33
N VAL A 67 -1.39 -3.10 1.64
CA VAL A 67 -0.26 -2.72 2.48
C VAL A 67 0.11 -3.89 3.37
N THR A 68 1.37 -4.31 3.28
CA THR A 68 1.95 -5.35 4.12
C THR A 68 3.06 -4.73 4.96
N SER A 69 3.04 -4.96 6.26
CA SER A 69 4.14 -4.65 7.19
C SER A 69 4.80 -5.93 7.64
N THR A 70 6.13 -5.92 7.67
CA THR A 70 6.98 -7.00 8.18
C THR A 70 8.08 -6.39 9.04
N ASP A 71 8.91 -7.22 9.67
CA ASP A 71 10.12 -6.78 10.38
C ASP A 71 11.20 -6.17 9.45
N GLU A 72 11.07 -6.35 8.14
CA GLU A 72 11.97 -5.78 7.13
C GLU A 72 11.50 -4.42 6.60
N GLY A 73 10.21 -4.06 6.74
CA GLY A 73 9.67 -2.79 6.28
C GLY A 73 8.23 -2.83 5.83
N LEU A 74 7.86 -1.87 4.97
CA LEU A 74 6.53 -1.75 4.40
C LEU A 74 6.54 -2.10 2.91
N ARG A 75 5.47 -2.73 2.47
CA ARG A 75 5.21 -3.04 1.07
C ARG A 75 3.83 -2.55 0.68
N PHE A 76 3.75 -1.86 -0.45
CA PHE A 76 2.51 -1.43 -1.08
C PHE A 76 2.40 -2.10 -2.45
N GLU A 77 1.28 -2.78 -2.70
CA GLU A 77 1.10 -3.60 -3.90
C GLU A 77 -0.25 -3.31 -4.55
N SER A 78 -0.29 -3.28 -5.87
CA SER A 78 -1.54 -3.22 -6.61
C SER A 78 -1.49 -3.92 -7.95
N PHE A 79 -2.67 -4.24 -8.46
CA PHE A 79 -2.88 -4.65 -9.85
C PHE A 79 -3.63 -3.56 -10.59
N SER A 80 -3.39 -3.45 -11.90
CA SER A 80 -4.27 -2.68 -12.76
C SER A 80 -5.71 -3.21 -12.72
N ALA A 81 -6.69 -2.38 -13.07
CA ALA A 81 -8.10 -2.76 -13.07
C ALA A 81 -8.41 -3.99 -13.93
N CYS A 82 -7.58 -4.29 -14.95
CA CYS A 82 -7.68 -5.50 -15.76
C CYS A 82 -6.83 -6.67 -15.22
N CYS A 83 -6.10 -6.49 -14.12
CA CYS A 83 -5.15 -7.45 -13.52
C CYS A 83 -3.99 -7.87 -14.45
N GLY A 84 -3.73 -7.14 -15.53
CA GLY A 84 -2.64 -7.44 -16.47
C GLY A 84 -1.29 -6.84 -16.09
N VAL A 85 -1.26 -5.89 -15.17
CA VAL A 85 -0.05 -5.24 -14.68
C VAL A 85 -0.04 -5.27 -13.16
N TYR A 86 1.10 -5.59 -12.58
CA TYR A 86 1.37 -5.57 -11.15
C TYR A 86 2.43 -4.54 -10.84
N ALA A 87 2.25 -3.77 -9.77
CA ALA A 87 3.24 -2.87 -9.22
C ALA A 87 3.44 -3.10 -7.74
N ARG A 88 4.68 -2.89 -7.31
CA ARG A 88 5.10 -3.02 -5.91
C ARG A 88 6.06 -1.90 -5.54
N LEU A 89 5.84 -1.30 -4.39
CA LEU A 89 6.75 -0.40 -3.71
C LEU A 89 7.17 -1.04 -2.40
N ASP A 90 8.46 -1.31 -2.23
CA ASP A 90 9.04 -1.72 -0.95
C ASP A 90 9.74 -0.52 -0.31
N VAL A 91 9.41 -0.26 0.96
CA VAL A 91 10.08 0.73 1.80
C VAL A 91 10.84 -0.05 2.87
N ASP A 92 12.15 -0.14 2.69
CA ASP A 92 13.06 -0.84 3.58
C ASP A 92 13.03 -0.24 4.99
N LYS A 93 13.24 -1.06 6.01
CA LYS A 93 13.33 -0.64 7.41
C LYS A 93 14.31 0.51 7.65
N ALA A 94 15.43 0.54 6.91
CA ALA A 94 16.41 1.63 7.00
C ALA A 94 15.87 2.99 6.52
N ALA A 95 14.81 2.99 5.70
CA ALA A 95 14.12 4.18 5.24
C ALA A 95 12.93 4.60 6.15
N LEU A 96 12.74 3.91 7.26
CA LEU A 96 11.70 4.16 8.25
C LEU A 96 12.29 4.69 9.56
N ASP A 97 11.58 5.62 10.18
CA ASP A 97 11.76 6.01 11.57
C ASP A 97 10.50 5.55 12.34
N ALA A 98 10.48 4.25 12.64
CA ALA A 98 9.31 3.56 13.14
C ALA A 98 9.27 3.58 14.67
N THR A 99 8.16 4.04 15.24
CA THR A 99 7.83 3.87 16.65
C THR A 99 7.26 2.48 16.92
N HIS A 100 6.64 1.86 15.89
CA HIS A 100 6.14 0.51 15.93
C HIS A 100 6.25 -0.14 14.55
N LEU A 101 6.83 -1.34 14.50
CA LEU A 101 6.94 -2.15 13.30
C LEU A 101 6.64 -3.61 13.65
N GLY A 102 5.47 -4.06 13.29
CA GLY A 102 4.98 -5.42 13.49
C GLY A 102 4.52 -6.04 12.18
N VAL A 103 4.02 -7.26 12.23
CA VAL A 103 3.55 -8.00 11.08
C VAL A 103 2.05 -7.80 10.89
N GLY A 104 1.63 -7.42 9.69
CA GLY A 104 0.22 -7.27 9.37
C GLY A 104 -0.02 -6.95 7.90
N VAL A 105 -1.26 -7.15 7.47
CA VAL A 105 -1.71 -6.86 6.10
C VAL A 105 -3.06 -6.18 6.14
N THR A 106 -3.19 -5.12 5.38
CA THR A 106 -4.48 -4.45 5.14
C THR A 106 -4.54 -3.96 3.70
N ASN A 107 -5.70 -3.58 3.25
CA ASN A 107 -5.86 -2.85 1.99
C ASN A 107 -6.55 -1.52 2.29
N VAL A 108 -6.22 -0.51 1.52
CA VAL A 108 -6.65 0.85 1.77
C VAL A 108 -7.14 1.52 0.51
N ASP A 109 -8.27 2.20 0.60
CA ASP A 109 -8.71 3.12 -0.44
C ASP A 109 -7.76 4.32 -0.48
N VAL A 110 -7.13 4.57 -1.61
CA VAL A 110 -6.33 5.78 -1.82
C VAL A 110 -7.20 6.79 -2.56
N ASN A 111 -8.06 7.44 -1.80
CA ASN A 111 -9.03 8.39 -2.35
C ASN A 111 -8.43 9.79 -2.58
N GLN A 112 -9.28 10.75 -2.99
CA GLN A 112 -8.80 12.08 -3.40
C GLN A 112 -8.07 12.84 -2.28
N PRO A 113 -8.53 12.88 -1.02
CA PRO A 113 -7.81 13.56 0.05
C PRO A 113 -6.40 13.03 0.28
N LEU A 114 -6.23 11.70 0.35
CA LEU A 114 -4.91 11.10 0.52
C LEU A 114 -4.01 11.37 -0.68
N ARG A 115 -4.54 11.25 -1.91
CA ARG A 115 -3.78 11.58 -3.12
C ARG A 115 -3.32 13.03 -3.15
N ALA A 116 -4.19 13.96 -2.76
CA ALA A 116 -3.84 15.38 -2.68
C ALA A 116 -2.74 15.62 -1.64
N ALA A 117 -2.87 15.04 -0.45
CA ALA A 117 -1.86 15.13 0.61
C ALA A 117 -0.50 14.58 0.17
N LEU A 118 -0.47 13.41 -0.47
CA LEU A 118 0.78 12.81 -0.96
C LEU A 118 1.38 13.60 -2.14
N ALA A 119 0.57 14.16 -3.02
CA ALA A 119 1.02 14.95 -4.16
C ALA A 119 1.57 16.32 -3.76
N SER A 120 1.17 16.86 -2.61
CA SER A 120 1.66 18.14 -2.09
C SER A 120 2.98 18.03 -1.31
N LEU A 121 3.44 16.81 -0.98
CA LEU A 121 4.66 16.58 -0.24
C LEU A 121 5.88 17.15 -0.97
N ARG A 122 6.66 17.95 -0.24
CA ARG A 122 7.93 18.52 -0.71
C ARG A 122 9.10 17.81 -0.04
N VAL A 123 10.25 17.96 -0.64
CA VAL A 123 11.51 17.46 -0.05
C VAL A 123 11.71 18.10 1.34
N GLY A 124 11.91 17.26 2.34
CA GLY A 124 12.11 17.71 3.73
C GLY A 124 10.84 17.87 4.57
N GLU A 125 9.65 17.76 3.97
CA GLU A 125 8.40 17.76 4.74
C GLU A 125 8.14 16.35 5.35
N PRO A 126 7.66 16.25 6.60
CA PRO A 126 7.45 14.95 7.23
C PRO A 126 6.21 14.24 6.67
N LEU A 127 6.32 12.93 6.53
CA LEU A 127 5.19 12.03 6.31
C LEU A 127 5.21 10.96 7.39
N HIS A 128 4.20 10.97 8.25
CA HIS A 128 3.95 9.90 9.22
C HIS A 128 2.83 9.00 8.71
N LEU A 129 3.06 7.70 8.71
CA LEU A 129 2.06 6.69 8.41
C LEU A 129 1.76 5.85 9.65
N SER A 130 0.47 5.54 9.86
CA SER A 130 0.02 4.51 10.78
C SER A 130 -0.87 3.55 10.02
N VAL A 131 -0.56 2.26 10.06
CA VAL A 131 -1.27 1.22 9.30
C VAL A 131 -1.73 0.14 10.27
N GLY A 132 -2.99 -0.23 10.18
CA GLY A 132 -3.60 -1.24 11.03
C GLY A 132 -4.78 -1.94 10.36
N ASP A 133 -5.45 -2.81 11.12
CA ASP A 133 -6.60 -3.57 10.62
C ASP A 133 -7.76 -2.70 10.11
N ALA A 134 -7.89 -1.48 10.66
CA ALA A 134 -8.94 -0.54 10.28
C ALA A 134 -8.61 0.28 9.03
N GLY A 135 -7.35 0.27 8.56
CA GLY A 135 -6.90 1.02 7.40
C GLY A 135 -5.58 1.75 7.60
N LEU A 136 -5.40 2.86 6.91
CA LEU A 136 -4.19 3.69 6.91
C LEU A 136 -4.52 5.11 7.37
N LYS A 137 -3.64 5.68 8.18
CA LYS A 137 -3.64 7.09 8.53
C LYS A 137 -2.34 7.72 8.04
N ALA A 138 -2.45 8.78 7.24
CA ALA A 138 -1.33 9.59 6.79
C ALA A 138 -1.41 10.98 7.43
N THR A 139 -0.30 11.45 7.98
CA THR A 139 -0.17 12.77 8.58
C THR A 139 1.00 13.50 7.95
N THR A 140 0.74 14.69 7.41
CA THR A 140 1.71 15.64 6.87
C THR A 140 1.75 16.87 7.76
N LEU A 141 2.51 17.91 7.39
CA LEU A 141 2.47 19.20 8.10
C LEU A 141 1.09 19.85 8.04
N ASP A 142 0.41 19.74 6.89
CA ASP A 142 -0.79 20.51 6.59
C ASP A 142 -2.09 19.77 6.92
N CYS A 143 -2.05 18.44 6.93
CA CYS A 143 -3.28 17.65 7.09
C CYS A 143 -3.05 16.26 7.68
N GLN A 144 -4.13 15.69 8.16
CA GLN A 144 -4.24 14.30 8.54
C GLN A 144 -5.38 13.66 7.75
N VAL A 145 -5.08 12.57 7.05
CA VAL A 145 -6.05 11.81 6.27
C VAL A 145 -6.13 10.40 6.80
N ARG A 146 -7.33 9.88 6.92
CA ARG A 146 -7.59 8.48 7.28
C ARG A 146 -8.33 7.79 6.15
N GLU A 147 -7.82 6.65 5.75
CA GLU A 147 -8.41 5.77 4.76
C GLU A 147 -8.83 4.46 5.43
N GLU A 148 -10.04 4.05 5.15
CA GLU A 148 -10.60 2.84 5.73
C GLU A 148 -10.23 1.60 4.90
N LYS A 149 -10.24 0.46 5.58
CA LYS A 149 -10.11 -0.83 4.94
C LYS A 149 -11.31 -1.10 4.04
N VAL A 150 -11.04 -1.60 2.83
CA VAL A 150 -12.07 -2.01 1.88
C VAL A 150 -11.96 -3.51 1.58
N PRO A 151 -13.06 -4.21 1.27
CA PRO A 151 -13.00 -5.64 0.97
C PRO A 151 -12.23 -5.91 -0.33
N LEU A 152 -11.26 -6.82 -0.29
CA LEU A 152 -10.55 -7.29 -1.48
C LEU A 152 -11.45 -8.21 -2.31
N THR A 153 -11.39 -8.04 -3.63
CA THR A 153 -12.10 -8.94 -4.54
C THR A 153 -11.40 -10.31 -4.62
N GLN A 154 -12.16 -11.37 -4.87
CA GLN A 154 -11.59 -12.70 -5.09
C GLN A 154 -10.62 -12.73 -6.27
N ARG A 155 -10.82 -11.87 -7.28
CA ARG A 155 -9.93 -11.75 -8.42
C ARG A 155 -8.55 -11.28 -8.00
N TRP A 156 -8.47 -10.27 -7.13
CA TRP A 156 -7.20 -9.77 -6.58
C TRP A 156 -6.50 -10.81 -5.73
N LEU A 157 -7.22 -11.51 -4.86
CA LEU A 157 -6.64 -12.60 -4.05
C LEU A 157 -6.01 -13.69 -4.92
N LYS A 158 -6.68 -14.09 -6.00
CA LYS A 158 -6.12 -15.04 -6.99
C LYS A 158 -4.90 -14.45 -7.68
N SER A 159 -4.94 -13.17 -8.08
CA SER A 159 -3.81 -12.51 -8.74
C SER A 159 -2.57 -12.43 -7.84
N PHE A 160 -2.73 -12.14 -6.54
CA PHE A 160 -1.62 -12.16 -5.59
C PHE A 160 -0.98 -13.55 -5.48
N ALA A 161 -1.80 -14.60 -5.33
CA ALA A 161 -1.30 -15.98 -5.28
C ALA A 161 -0.55 -16.36 -6.57
N GLN A 162 -1.09 -16.00 -7.73
CA GLN A 162 -0.45 -16.25 -9.03
C GLN A 162 0.86 -15.48 -9.19
N THR A 163 0.91 -14.21 -8.75
CA THR A 163 2.11 -13.38 -8.85
C THR A 163 3.28 -13.97 -8.09
N GLN A 164 3.04 -14.52 -6.90
CA GLN A 164 4.09 -15.22 -6.14
C GLN A 164 4.67 -16.41 -6.90
N MET A 165 3.83 -17.20 -7.57
CA MET A 165 4.27 -18.34 -8.38
C MET A 165 5.00 -17.92 -9.65
N LEU A 166 4.54 -16.85 -10.30
CA LEU A 166 5.10 -16.39 -11.58
C LEU A 166 6.38 -15.57 -11.40
N SER A 167 6.52 -14.86 -10.28
CA SER A 167 7.67 -13.97 -10.04
C SER A 167 9.02 -14.67 -10.08
N SER A 168 9.07 -15.94 -9.68
CA SER A 168 10.28 -16.77 -9.74
C SER A 168 10.77 -17.05 -11.17
N ASN A 169 9.87 -16.94 -12.16
CA ASN A 169 10.14 -17.19 -13.57
C ASN A 169 10.20 -15.92 -14.41
N MET A 170 10.01 -14.74 -13.81
CA MET A 170 10.07 -13.47 -14.53
C MET A 170 11.51 -13.07 -14.82
N ALA A 171 11.80 -12.71 -16.08
CA ALA A 171 13.08 -12.16 -16.47
C ALA A 171 13.16 -10.67 -16.11
N LEU A 172 14.31 -10.26 -15.56
CA LEU A 172 14.61 -8.85 -15.38
C LEU A 172 14.86 -8.19 -16.73
N VAL A 173 14.00 -7.27 -17.15
CA VAL A 173 14.13 -6.56 -18.43
C VAL A 173 14.95 -5.27 -18.24
N HIS A 174 14.63 -4.47 -17.23
CA HIS A 174 15.30 -3.22 -16.93
C HIS A 174 15.53 -3.05 -15.45
N ARG A 175 16.64 -2.40 -15.10
CA ARG A 175 16.94 -1.91 -13.76
C ARG A 175 17.38 -0.46 -13.88
N LEU A 176 16.77 0.41 -13.10
CA LEU A 176 17.14 1.82 -12.99
C LEU A 176 17.62 2.09 -11.57
N ASP A 177 18.68 2.87 -11.43
CA ASP A 177 19.08 3.42 -10.15
C ASP A 177 18.33 4.72 -9.83
N ALA A 178 18.57 5.29 -8.65
CA ALA A 178 17.87 6.49 -8.20
C ALA A 178 18.13 7.72 -9.10
N THR A 179 19.28 7.80 -9.76
CA THR A 179 19.63 8.89 -10.68
C THR A 179 18.89 8.74 -11.99
N GLN A 180 18.91 7.54 -12.56
CA GLN A 180 18.22 7.20 -13.80
C GLN A 180 16.70 7.31 -13.67
N ALA A 181 16.14 7.00 -12.48
CA ALA A 181 14.69 7.09 -12.24
C ALA A 181 14.19 8.55 -12.10
N ARG A 182 15.08 9.53 -11.95
CA ARG A 182 14.74 10.96 -11.85
C ARG A 182 14.89 11.73 -13.17
N ALA A 183 15.50 11.12 -14.16
CA ALA A 183 15.67 11.67 -15.51
C ALA A 183 14.43 11.46 -16.37
#